data_40648d295a5311fb8b599a32dd9d23c9
#
_entry.id   40648d295a5311fb8b599a32dd9d23c9
#
_cell.length_a   1.000
_cell.length_b   1.000
_cell.length_c   1.000
_cell.angle_alpha   90.00
_cell.angle_beta   90.00
_cell.angle_gamma   90.00
#
_symmetry.space_group_name_H-M   'P 1'
#
loop_
_entity.id
_entity.type
_entity.pdbx_description
1 polymer ?
#
loop_
_entity_poly.entity_id
_entity_poly.type
_entity_poly.pdbx_seq_one_letter_code
_entity_poly.pdbx_strand_id
1 'polypeptide(L)'
;MFALWTWTGQHTGPAPAALGDRETLALAVPTGYDGAIEVAEVDCALVDPATFATVDLADAGASVEIWRATLHAEAARQPDVELPIAAHAVPNAAGTSIVSAERAVRVVRETQAVATELRSGLKADLRPYQVRGVSWLRETTAAHGGAVLADEMGLGKTVQTIGFLLGRAAGGPQLVVCPTSLVGNWAHEIDRFAPGLRVVVWRGGDIDAAAGTIVVAGYPTVRLHGQWLGEHRWATAVFDEAQALKNPSTQLAKAARALDAEVRVALTGTPVENHLEELWALLNLVTPRLFGHKTQFRRRFVRPIQEGSTAAAARLQDAIEPVVLARKKAQVAASLPAKIHTDLLCDLTTEQEDLYDKLLDRAIDDGFGAGVERQSRVLAALTALKQVCNHPGLVTGELTELAGRSGKLDLCTDILANNLELGAPTLIFTQYRQTGELLVRHLAEQFGVAAPFFHGGLNQAERAAIVAGFQAEDGPPVLVLSLRAAGTGLTLTRAADVIHFDRWWNPAVEAQASDRAHRIGQTRTVTVTTLTSTTSVEEHIARMHDRKSALSDLDSAGIAALARLDDDQLVEILRRRRSCIAQRFGEGWRSGDGRAN
;
A
#
# COMPACT_ATOMS: atom_id res chain seq x y z
N MET A 1 -14.30 -4.76 -20.64
CA MET A 1 -15.71 -4.92 -20.94
C MET A 1 -16.32 -5.97 -20.04
N PHE A 2 -17.64 -5.92 -19.80
CA PHE A 2 -18.33 -6.86 -18.94
C PHE A 2 -19.48 -7.48 -19.68
N ALA A 3 -19.64 -8.79 -19.53
CA ALA A 3 -20.85 -9.47 -19.95
C ALA A 3 -21.77 -9.64 -18.74
N LEU A 4 -23.04 -9.51 -18.98
CA LEU A 4 -24.09 -9.77 -18.00
C LEU A 4 -24.93 -10.90 -18.49
N TRP A 5 -25.18 -11.90 -17.64
CA TRP A 5 -26.06 -12.96 -17.99
C TRP A 5 -26.92 -13.44 -16.83
N THR A 6 -27.98 -14.13 -17.18
CA THR A 6 -28.95 -14.65 -16.24
C THR A 6 -28.82 -16.16 -16.15
N TRP A 7 -28.95 -16.68 -14.97
CA TRP A 7 -29.11 -18.11 -14.80
C TRP A 7 -30.53 -18.52 -15.22
N THR A 8 -30.60 -19.51 -16.12
CA THR A 8 -31.88 -20.01 -16.68
C THR A 8 -32.37 -21.31 -16.00
N GLY A 9 -31.79 -21.70 -14.90
CA GLY A 9 -32.08 -22.96 -14.21
C GLY A 9 -31.16 -24.12 -14.60
N GLN A 10 -30.27 -23.91 -15.58
CA GLN A 10 -29.25 -24.90 -15.91
C GLN A 10 -27.99 -24.61 -15.08
N HIS A 11 -27.61 -25.52 -14.23
CA HIS A 11 -26.43 -25.45 -13.38
C HIS A 11 -25.68 -26.78 -13.38
N THR A 12 -24.40 -26.74 -13.04
CA THR A 12 -23.52 -27.92 -13.02
C THR A 12 -23.35 -28.52 -11.63
N GLY A 13 -23.87 -27.91 -10.60
CA GLY A 13 -23.86 -28.34 -9.21
C GLY A 13 -25.19 -28.13 -8.51
N PRO A 14 -25.32 -28.48 -7.23
CA PRO A 14 -26.50 -28.24 -6.45
C PRO A 14 -26.76 -26.73 -6.27
N ALA A 15 -28.00 -26.29 -6.33
CA ALA A 15 -28.35 -24.89 -6.14
C ALA A 15 -28.01 -24.43 -4.72
N PRO A 16 -27.43 -23.24 -4.53
CA PRO A 16 -27.22 -22.70 -3.18
C PRO A 16 -28.55 -22.56 -2.43
N ALA A 17 -28.60 -23.04 -1.21
CA ALA A 17 -29.81 -23.02 -0.38
C ALA A 17 -30.36 -21.58 -0.19
N ALA A 18 -29.53 -20.55 -0.34
CA ALA A 18 -29.92 -19.17 -0.22
C ALA A 18 -30.66 -18.58 -1.44
N LEU A 19 -30.62 -19.25 -2.59
CA LEU A 19 -31.23 -18.77 -3.84
C LEU A 19 -32.58 -19.44 -4.16
N GLY A 20 -33.07 -20.32 -3.34
CA GLY A 20 -34.30 -21.06 -3.62
C GLY A 20 -34.24 -21.89 -4.90
N ASP A 21 -35.35 -22.52 -5.26
CA ASP A 21 -35.41 -23.35 -6.45
C ASP A 21 -35.49 -22.49 -7.71
N ARG A 22 -34.34 -22.13 -8.30
CA ARG A 22 -34.25 -21.67 -9.71
C ARG A 22 -34.61 -20.26 -10.00
N GLU A 23 -34.37 -19.39 -9.06
CA GLU A 23 -34.50 -17.97 -9.36
C GLU A 23 -33.34 -17.53 -10.24
N THR A 24 -33.61 -16.57 -11.08
CA THR A 24 -32.63 -16.02 -12.01
C THR A 24 -31.53 -15.30 -11.23
N LEU A 25 -30.31 -15.75 -11.39
CA LEU A 25 -29.13 -15.09 -10.83
C LEU A 25 -28.48 -14.21 -11.88
N ALA A 26 -28.25 -12.95 -11.55
CA ALA A 26 -27.51 -12.04 -12.44
C ALA A 26 -26.04 -11.99 -12.02
N LEU A 27 -25.17 -12.21 -12.97
CA LEU A 27 -23.73 -12.16 -12.80
C LEU A 27 -23.14 -11.21 -13.82
N ALA A 28 -22.12 -10.45 -13.42
CA ALA A 28 -21.34 -9.61 -14.32
C ALA A 28 -19.93 -10.19 -14.43
N VAL A 29 -19.47 -10.44 -15.64
CA VAL A 29 -18.16 -11.03 -15.92
C VAL A 29 -17.39 -10.10 -16.85
N PRO A 30 -16.11 -9.83 -16.59
CA PRO A 30 -15.27 -9.06 -17.50
C PRO A 30 -15.07 -9.82 -18.81
N THR A 31 -15.39 -9.14 -19.92
CA THR A 31 -15.07 -9.57 -21.27
C THR A 31 -14.11 -8.57 -21.90
N GLY A 32 -13.45 -8.79 -22.97
CA GLY A 32 -12.46 -7.87 -23.55
C GLY A 32 -12.91 -6.41 -23.73
N TYR A 33 -11.99 -5.55 -24.16
CA TYR A 33 -12.22 -4.08 -24.28
C TYR A 33 -12.84 -3.61 -25.60
N ASP A 34 -13.12 -4.49 -26.53
CA ASP A 34 -13.46 -4.16 -27.93
C ASP A 34 -14.95 -3.82 -28.21
N GLY A 35 -15.76 -3.79 -27.19
CA GLY A 35 -17.18 -3.44 -27.34
C GLY A 35 -18.08 -4.61 -27.73
N ALA A 36 -17.54 -5.77 -28.09
CA ALA A 36 -18.31 -6.97 -28.38
C ALA A 36 -18.49 -7.81 -27.13
N ILE A 37 -19.71 -8.14 -26.78
CA ILE A 37 -20.01 -9.16 -25.80
C ILE A 37 -20.02 -10.49 -26.56
N GLU A 38 -18.97 -11.27 -26.42
CA GLU A 38 -18.99 -12.63 -26.95
C GLU A 38 -19.94 -13.50 -26.14
N VAL A 39 -20.90 -14.04 -26.85
CA VAL A 39 -21.84 -14.99 -26.27
C VAL A 39 -21.25 -16.37 -26.40
N ALA A 40 -20.70 -16.84 -25.30
CA ALA A 40 -20.25 -18.21 -25.17
C ALA A 40 -20.98 -18.87 -23.99
N GLU A 41 -21.10 -20.19 -24.00
CA GLU A 41 -21.38 -20.91 -22.77
C GLU A 41 -20.18 -20.71 -21.86
N VAL A 42 -20.39 -20.05 -20.73
CA VAL A 42 -19.34 -19.79 -19.74
C VAL A 42 -19.81 -20.30 -18.38
N ASP A 43 -18.89 -20.78 -17.59
CA ASP A 43 -19.15 -21.06 -16.21
C ASP A 43 -19.42 -19.74 -15.50
N CYS A 44 -20.58 -19.64 -14.85
CA CYS A 44 -20.97 -18.46 -14.13
C CYS A 44 -20.12 -18.34 -12.88
N ALA A 45 -19.49 -17.19 -12.71
CA ALA A 45 -18.75 -16.87 -11.50
C ALA A 45 -19.40 -15.70 -10.77
N LEU A 46 -19.34 -15.72 -9.46
CA LEU A 46 -19.63 -14.54 -8.66
C LEU A 46 -18.64 -13.45 -9.00
N VAL A 47 -19.15 -12.24 -9.11
CA VAL A 47 -18.34 -11.06 -9.42
C VAL A 47 -18.64 -10.02 -8.36
N ASP A 48 -17.60 -9.48 -7.75
CA ASP A 48 -17.72 -8.29 -6.92
C ASP A 48 -18.15 -7.10 -7.80
N PRO A 49 -19.32 -6.54 -7.60
CA PRO A 49 -19.84 -5.47 -8.44
C PRO A 49 -19.06 -4.15 -8.34
N ALA A 50 -18.28 -3.96 -7.27
CA ALA A 50 -17.44 -2.78 -7.10
C ALA A 50 -16.13 -2.89 -7.87
N THR A 51 -15.57 -4.10 -7.96
CA THR A 51 -14.26 -4.35 -8.57
C THR A 51 -14.35 -5.02 -9.92
N PHE A 52 -15.45 -5.69 -10.23
CA PHE A 52 -15.63 -6.62 -11.36
C PHE A 52 -14.60 -7.75 -11.41
N ALA A 53 -13.96 -8.04 -10.28
CA ALA A 53 -13.12 -9.22 -10.15
C ALA A 53 -13.99 -10.46 -9.95
N THR A 54 -13.60 -11.56 -10.57
CA THR A 54 -14.16 -12.86 -10.23
C THR A 54 -13.77 -13.20 -8.80
N VAL A 55 -14.75 -13.55 -7.99
CA VAL A 55 -14.52 -14.05 -6.65
C VAL A 55 -14.25 -15.55 -6.74
N ASP A 56 -13.13 -16.00 -6.19
CA ASP A 56 -12.86 -17.42 -6.08
C ASP A 56 -13.88 -18.04 -5.12
N LEU A 57 -14.59 -19.04 -5.60
CA LEU A 57 -15.61 -19.72 -4.83
C LEU A 57 -15.03 -20.48 -3.64
N ALA A 58 -13.77 -20.90 -3.72
CA ALA A 58 -13.05 -21.49 -2.60
C ALA A 58 -12.84 -20.47 -1.46
N ASP A 59 -12.58 -19.20 -1.80
CA ASP A 59 -12.39 -18.12 -0.83
C ASP A 59 -13.72 -17.56 -0.30
N ALA A 60 -14.80 -17.71 -1.07
CA ALA A 60 -16.13 -17.23 -0.69
C ALA A 60 -16.85 -18.13 0.33
N GLY A 61 -16.26 -19.26 0.71
CA GLY A 61 -16.86 -20.25 1.59
C GLY A 61 -17.82 -21.22 0.88
N ALA A 62 -18.06 -22.37 1.47
CA ALA A 62 -18.72 -23.54 0.86
C ALA A 62 -20.21 -23.35 0.46
N SER A 63 -20.75 -22.14 0.47
CA SER A 63 -22.18 -21.87 0.22
C SER A 63 -22.48 -21.29 -1.15
N VAL A 64 -21.48 -21.14 -2.02
CA VAL A 64 -21.67 -20.55 -3.36
C VAL A 64 -21.17 -21.52 -4.41
N GLU A 65 -21.99 -21.76 -5.39
CA GLU A 65 -21.73 -22.75 -6.45
C GLU A 65 -21.52 -22.08 -7.81
N ILE A 66 -20.78 -22.73 -8.67
CA ILE A 66 -20.59 -22.30 -10.06
C ILE A 66 -21.79 -22.77 -10.87
N TRP A 67 -22.39 -21.85 -11.61
CA TRP A 67 -23.47 -22.16 -12.52
C TRP A 67 -23.08 -21.84 -13.96
N ARG A 68 -23.61 -22.60 -14.88
CA ARG A 68 -23.56 -22.28 -16.30
C ARG A 68 -24.75 -21.40 -16.65
N ALA A 69 -24.48 -20.27 -17.27
CA ALA A 69 -25.48 -19.43 -17.85
C ALA A 69 -25.22 -19.27 -19.33
N THR A 70 -26.28 -19.25 -20.10
CA THR A 70 -26.22 -18.94 -21.53
C THR A 70 -26.69 -17.51 -21.72
N LEU A 71 -25.82 -16.66 -22.23
CA LEU A 71 -26.17 -15.32 -22.62
C LEU A 71 -27.04 -15.36 -23.87
N HIS A 72 -28.18 -14.68 -23.87
CA HIS A 72 -28.90 -14.46 -25.10
C HIS A 72 -28.14 -13.49 -25.99
N ALA A 73 -27.59 -14.00 -27.12
CA ALA A 73 -26.73 -13.27 -28.03
C ALA A 73 -27.31 -11.94 -28.51
N GLU A 74 -28.62 -11.88 -28.74
CA GLU A 74 -29.31 -10.68 -29.18
C GLU A 74 -29.44 -9.62 -28.07
N ALA A 75 -29.76 -10.03 -26.86
CA ALA A 75 -29.88 -9.13 -25.71
C ALA A 75 -28.51 -8.55 -25.32
N ALA A 76 -27.43 -9.34 -25.46
CA ALA A 76 -26.09 -8.89 -25.15
C ALA A 76 -25.52 -7.89 -26.17
N ARG A 77 -25.99 -7.93 -27.42
CA ARG A 77 -25.59 -7.00 -28.50
C ARG A 77 -26.39 -5.72 -28.54
N GLN A 78 -27.52 -5.65 -27.85
CA GLN A 78 -28.40 -4.50 -27.81
C GLN A 78 -28.32 -3.85 -26.42
N PRO A 79 -27.57 -2.76 -26.26
CA PRO A 79 -27.35 -2.14 -24.95
C PRO A 79 -28.60 -1.56 -24.30
N ASP A 80 -29.70 -1.41 -25.07
CA ASP A 80 -30.96 -0.83 -24.63
C ASP A 80 -32.02 -1.86 -24.25
N VAL A 81 -31.70 -3.17 -24.33
CA VAL A 81 -32.64 -4.22 -23.91
C VAL A 81 -32.55 -4.40 -22.41
N GLU A 82 -33.65 -4.13 -21.72
CA GLU A 82 -33.83 -4.50 -20.33
C GLU A 82 -33.85 -6.03 -20.23
N LEU A 83 -32.82 -6.59 -19.60
CA LEU A 83 -32.79 -7.99 -19.29
C LEU A 83 -33.76 -8.25 -18.12
N PRO A 84 -34.71 -9.17 -18.26
CA PRO A 84 -35.65 -9.50 -17.17
C PRO A 84 -34.89 -10.32 -16.13
N ILE A 85 -34.30 -9.65 -15.16
CA ILE A 85 -33.45 -10.29 -14.18
C ILE A 85 -33.97 -10.00 -12.79
N ALA A 86 -34.33 -11.06 -12.07
CA ALA A 86 -34.50 -11.02 -10.63
C ALA A 86 -33.14 -11.37 -10.00
N ALA A 87 -32.60 -10.52 -9.16
CA ALA A 87 -31.36 -10.78 -8.47
C ALA A 87 -31.56 -10.79 -6.96
N HIS A 88 -30.95 -11.73 -6.31
CA HIS A 88 -30.95 -11.85 -4.88
C HIS A 88 -29.57 -11.42 -4.32
N ALA A 89 -29.59 -10.66 -3.24
CA ALA A 89 -28.38 -10.36 -2.52
C ALA A 89 -28.00 -11.56 -1.65
N VAL A 90 -26.90 -12.21 -1.99
CA VAL A 90 -26.34 -13.30 -1.18
C VAL A 90 -25.09 -12.77 -0.49
N PRO A 91 -25.14 -12.54 0.82
CA PRO A 91 -23.92 -12.22 1.56
C PRO A 91 -23.00 -13.45 1.58
N ASN A 92 -21.73 -13.26 1.28
CA ASN A 92 -20.73 -14.31 1.42
C ASN A 92 -19.75 -14.02 2.57
N ALA A 93 -18.95 -15.02 2.93
CA ALA A 93 -18.00 -14.90 4.04
C ALA A 93 -16.87 -13.87 3.77
N ALA A 94 -16.62 -13.50 2.52
CA ALA A 94 -15.64 -12.50 2.12
C ALA A 94 -16.21 -11.06 2.08
N GLY A 95 -17.49 -10.87 2.40
CA GLY A 95 -18.15 -9.56 2.33
C GLY A 95 -18.57 -9.16 0.91
N THR A 96 -18.41 -10.01 -0.08
CA THR A 96 -18.89 -9.79 -1.44
C THR A 96 -20.40 -10.01 -1.48
N SER A 97 -21.14 -9.12 -2.13
CA SER A 97 -22.58 -9.24 -2.29
C SER A 97 -22.97 -9.29 -3.75
N ILE A 98 -23.94 -10.12 -4.06
CA ILE A 98 -24.62 -10.07 -5.35
C ILE A 98 -25.60 -8.89 -5.29
N VAL A 99 -25.42 -7.93 -6.18
CA VAL A 99 -26.33 -6.80 -6.30
C VAL A 99 -27.49 -7.15 -7.23
N SER A 100 -28.56 -6.31 -7.18
CA SER A 100 -29.65 -6.47 -8.13
C SER A 100 -29.15 -6.37 -9.56
N ALA A 101 -29.76 -7.11 -10.45
CA ALA A 101 -29.40 -7.10 -11.86
C ALA A 101 -29.47 -5.72 -12.46
N GLU A 102 -30.49 -4.93 -12.12
CA GLU A 102 -30.61 -3.54 -12.57
C GLU A 102 -29.40 -2.69 -12.18
N ARG A 103 -28.92 -2.86 -10.93
CA ARG A 103 -27.72 -2.19 -10.47
C ARG A 103 -26.49 -2.67 -11.23
N ALA A 104 -26.35 -3.98 -11.45
CA ALA A 104 -25.23 -4.55 -12.20
C ALA A 104 -25.22 -4.06 -13.65
N VAL A 105 -26.36 -4.07 -14.35
CA VAL A 105 -26.49 -3.53 -15.72
C VAL A 105 -26.12 -2.06 -15.77
N ARG A 106 -26.63 -1.26 -14.84
CA ARG A 106 -26.30 0.16 -14.77
C ARG A 106 -24.81 0.39 -14.61
N VAL A 107 -24.18 -0.31 -13.65
CA VAL A 107 -22.75 -0.20 -13.41
C VAL A 107 -21.92 -0.59 -14.63
N VAL A 108 -22.31 -1.65 -15.35
CA VAL A 108 -21.65 -2.06 -16.60
C VAL A 108 -21.77 -0.96 -17.66
N ARG A 109 -22.96 -0.43 -17.90
CA ARG A 109 -23.19 0.65 -18.88
C ARG A 109 -22.38 1.90 -18.57
N GLU A 110 -22.42 2.35 -17.32
CA GLU A 110 -21.65 3.52 -16.86
C GLU A 110 -20.13 3.29 -17.02
N THR A 111 -19.65 2.10 -16.69
CA THR A 111 -18.23 1.76 -16.86
C THR A 111 -17.83 1.73 -18.33
N GLN A 112 -18.67 1.21 -19.22
CA GLN A 112 -18.42 1.21 -20.66
C GLN A 112 -18.40 2.63 -21.24
N ALA A 113 -19.34 3.49 -20.83
CA ALA A 113 -19.38 4.89 -21.23
C ALA A 113 -18.09 5.61 -20.82
N VAL A 114 -17.64 5.40 -19.58
CA VAL A 114 -16.37 5.94 -19.08
C VAL A 114 -15.18 5.41 -19.89
N ALA A 115 -15.12 4.12 -20.19
CA ALA A 115 -14.06 3.54 -21.00
C ALA A 115 -13.97 4.18 -22.37
N THR A 116 -15.11 4.41 -23.02
CA THR A 116 -15.20 5.03 -24.35
C THR A 116 -14.72 6.48 -24.31
N GLU A 117 -15.13 7.25 -23.31
CA GLU A 117 -14.71 8.64 -23.13
C GLU A 117 -13.19 8.74 -22.85
N LEU A 118 -12.67 7.89 -21.97
CA LEU A 118 -11.25 7.90 -21.63
C LEU A 118 -10.35 7.60 -22.82
N ARG A 119 -10.77 6.73 -23.76
CA ARG A 119 -10.00 6.42 -24.98
C ARG A 119 -9.69 7.66 -25.82
N SER A 120 -10.50 8.70 -25.77
CA SER A 120 -10.30 9.90 -26.57
C SER A 120 -9.25 10.87 -26.02
N GLY A 121 -8.98 10.84 -24.71
CA GLY A 121 -8.12 11.83 -24.04
C GLY A 121 -7.00 11.24 -23.19
N LEU A 122 -7.16 10.03 -22.69
CA LEU A 122 -6.17 9.37 -21.83
C LEU A 122 -5.24 8.50 -22.67
N LYS A 123 -3.93 8.73 -22.56
CA LYS A 123 -2.88 7.95 -23.22
C LYS A 123 -2.37 6.80 -22.33
N ALA A 124 -3.32 5.98 -21.83
CA ALA A 124 -3.03 4.81 -21.01
C ALA A 124 -4.07 3.71 -21.28
N ASP A 125 -3.60 2.48 -21.38
CA ASP A 125 -4.46 1.30 -21.42
C ASP A 125 -4.83 0.92 -19.97
N LEU A 126 -6.01 1.36 -19.56
CA LEU A 126 -6.53 1.05 -18.23
C LEU A 126 -7.01 -0.40 -18.16
N ARG A 127 -6.67 -1.07 -17.08
CA ARG A 127 -7.24 -2.38 -16.77
C ARG A 127 -8.73 -2.26 -16.39
N PRO A 128 -9.54 -3.30 -16.56
CA PRO A 128 -10.98 -3.26 -16.26
C PRO A 128 -11.29 -2.68 -14.88
N TYR A 129 -10.59 -3.12 -13.84
CA TYR A 129 -10.80 -2.59 -12.50
C TYR A 129 -10.43 -1.11 -12.36
N GLN A 130 -9.45 -0.60 -13.15
CA GLN A 130 -9.08 0.81 -13.14
C GLN A 130 -10.17 1.67 -13.80
N VAL A 131 -10.72 1.20 -14.91
CA VAL A 131 -11.88 1.85 -15.56
C VAL A 131 -13.05 1.91 -14.58
N ARG A 132 -13.34 0.78 -13.89
CA ARG A 132 -14.38 0.76 -12.86
C ARG A 132 -14.06 1.71 -11.70
N GLY A 133 -12.81 1.85 -11.31
CA GLY A 133 -12.40 2.82 -10.30
C GLY A 133 -12.66 4.27 -10.72
N VAL A 134 -12.42 4.62 -11.99
CA VAL A 134 -12.77 5.95 -12.53
C VAL A 134 -14.28 6.18 -12.56
N SER A 135 -15.05 5.17 -13.01
CA SER A 135 -16.52 5.23 -12.99
C SER A 135 -17.04 5.42 -11.57
N TRP A 136 -16.56 4.62 -10.63
CA TRP A 136 -16.92 4.71 -9.22
C TRP A 136 -16.58 6.08 -8.61
N LEU A 137 -15.41 6.66 -8.93
CA LEU A 137 -15.05 8.02 -8.50
C LEU A 137 -16.07 9.04 -9.01
N ARG A 138 -16.50 8.93 -10.27
CA ARG A 138 -17.52 9.83 -10.85
C ARG A 138 -18.87 9.69 -10.15
N GLU A 139 -19.35 8.47 -10.02
CA GLU A 139 -20.63 8.14 -9.36
C GLU A 139 -20.64 8.63 -7.90
N THR A 140 -19.60 8.27 -7.14
CA THR A 140 -19.48 8.58 -5.72
C THR A 140 -19.35 10.08 -5.46
N THR A 141 -18.50 10.77 -6.24
CA THR A 141 -18.33 12.21 -6.07
C THR A 141 -19.55 13.01 -6.49
N ALA A 142 -20.31 12.56 -7.50
CA ALA A 142 -21.58 13.16 -7.87
C ALA A 142 -22.64 13.00 -6.77
N ALA A 143 -22.67 11.84 -6.09
CA ALA A 143 -23.65 11.55 -5.04
C ALA A 143 -23.29 12.20 -3.69
N HIS A 144 -22.00 12.23 -3.34
CA HIS A 144 -21.54 12.56 -1.98
C HIS A 144 -20.61 13.78 -1.91
N GLY A 145 -20.18 14.36 -3.04
CA GLY A 145 -19.23 15.46 -3.11
C GLY A 145 -17.78 15.06 -2.81
N GLY A 146 -17.51 13.79 -2.51
CA GLY A 146 -16.17 13.31 -2.24
C GLY A 146 -16.06 11.80 -2.15
N ALA A 147 -14.81 11.29 -2.23
CA ALA A 147 -14.50 9.88 -2.24
C ALA A 147 -13.12 9.59 -1.64
N VAL A 148 -12.92 8.39 -1.10
CA VAL A 148 -11.62 7.85 -0.68
C VAL A 148 -11.27 6.67 -1.57
N LEU A 149 -10.24 6.80 -2.39
CA LEU A 149 -9.68 5.70 -3.17
C LEU A 149 -8.53 5.07 -2.37
N ALA A 150 -8.84 3.94 -1.75
CA ALA A 150 -7.97 3.24 -0.80
C ALA A 150 -7.40 1.93 -1.36
N ASP A 151 -7.27 1.85 -2.68
CA ASP A 151 -6.66 0.71 -3.35
C ASP A 151 -5.26 0.40 -2.81
N GLU A 152 -4.94 -0.87 -2.72
CA GLU A 152 -3.61 -1.32 -2.37
C GLU A 152 -2.54 -0.66 -3.27
N MET A 153 -1.35 -0.45 -2.72
CA MET A 153 -0.27 0.19 -3.47
C MET A 153 0.08 -0.61 -4.74
N GLY A 154 0.32 0.11 -5.83
CA GLY A 154 0.63 -0.52 -7.13
C GLY A 154 -0.58 -0.83 -8.00
N LEU A 155 -1.81 -0.62 -7.55
CA LEU A 155 -3.03 -0.77 -8.35
C LEU A 155 -3.32 0.44 -9.29
N GLY A 156 -2.42 1.43 -9.32
CA GLY A 156 -2.52 2.55 -10.25
C GLY A 156 -3.54 3.61 -9.84
N LYS A 157 -3.59 3.97 -8.54
CA LYS A 157 -4.43 5.08 -8.04
C LYS A 157 -4.20 6.37 -8.82
N THR A 158 -2.95 6.70 -9.14
CA THR A 158 -2.57 7.91 -9.87
C THR A 158 -3.23 7.95 -11.26
N VAL A 159 -3.09 6.91 -12.07
CA VAL A 159 -3.67 6.88 -13.43
C VAL A 159 -5.20 6.86 -13.40
N GLN A 160 -5.82 6.19 -12.43
CA GLN A 160 -7.27 6.24 -12.22
C GLN A 160 -7.71 7.68 -11.90
N THR A 161 -6.98 8.36 -11.01
CA THR A 161 -7.26 9.75 -10.63
C THR A 161 -7.05 10.70 -11.81
N ILE A 162 -6.00 10.52 -12.62
CA ILE A 162 -5.78 11.31 -13.85
C ILE A 162 -6.97 11.14 -14.82
N GLY A 163 -7.45 9.91 -15.03
CA GLY A 163 -8.64 9.65 -15.83
C GLY A 163 -9.90 10.32 -15.27
N PHE A 164 -10.05 10.36 -13.95
CA PHE A 164 -11.13 11.08 -13.30
C PHE A 164 -11.02 12.60 -13.49
N LEU A 165 -9.82 13.18 -13.28
CA LEU A 165 -9.54 14.61 -13.46
C LEU A 165 -9.77 15.05 -14.91
N LEU A 166 -9.39 14.24 -15.88
CA LEU A 166 -9.59 14.48 -17.30
C LEU A 166 -11.09 14.67 -17.61
N GLY A 167 -11.94 13.80 -17.10
CA GLY A 167 -13.39 13.91 -17.28
C GLY A 167 -14.04 15.12 -16.59
N ARG A 168 -13.32 15.79 -15.68
CA ARG A 168 -13.77 16.99 -14.97
C ARG A 168 -13.07 18.27 -15.40
N ALA A 169 -12.24 18.22 -16.46
CA ALA A 169 -11.40 19.34 -16.89
C ALA A 169 -12.20 20.60 -17.24
N ALA A 170 -13.40 20.46 -17.82
CA ALA A 170 -14.27 21.57 -18.19
C ALA A 170 -14.92 22.30 -16.99
N GLY A 171 -14.97 21.67 -15.82
CA GLY A 171 -15.63 22.20 -14.63
C GLY A 171 -14.87 23.31 -13.90
N GLY A 172 -13.60 23.55 -14.26
CA GLY A 172 -12.75 24.56 -13.63
C GLY A 172 -11.35 24.04 -13.32
N PRO A 173 -10.52 24.85 -12.64
CA PRO A 173 -9.19 24.42 -12.22
C PRO A 173 -9.26 23.33 -11.17
N GLN A 174 -8.25 22.46 -11.16
CA GLN A 174 -8.17 21.32 -10.27
C GLN A 174 -6.85 21.37 -9.48
N LEU A 175 -6.87 20.93 -8.23
CA LEU A 175 -5.73 20.95 -7.33
C LEU A 175 -5.35 19.52 -6.92
N VAL A 176 -4.09 19.16 -7.09
CA VAL A 176 -3.49 17.92 -6.55
C VAL A 176 -2.51 18.29 -5.44
N VAL A 177 -2.78 17.82 -4.23
CA VAL A 177 -1.92 18.01 -3.06
C VAL A 177 -1.26 16.68 -2.73
N CYS A 178 0.07 16.65 -2.68
CA CYS A 178 0.83 15.43 -2.46
C CYS A 178 2.08 15.68 -1.62
N PRO A 179 2.79 14.65 -1.15
CA PRO A 179 4.14 14.82 -0.61
C PRO A 179 5.06 15.53 -1.59
N THR A 180 5.94 16.40 -1.09
CA THR A 180 6.84 17.22 -1.93
C THR A 180 7.64 16.38 -2.94
N SER A 181 8.02 15.18 -2.54
CA SER A 181 8.74 14.22 -3.37
C SER A 181 7.93 13.65 -4.53
N LEU A 182 6.60 13.72 -4.47
CA LEU A 182 5.70 13.24 -5.52
C LEU A 182 5.26 14.32 -6.51
N VAL A 183 5.52 15.60 -6.21
CA VAL A 183 5.08 16.72 -7.06
C VAL A 183 5.58 16.56 -8.50
N GLY A 184 6.87 16.25 -8.68
CA GLY A 184 7.42 16.03 -10.00
C GLY A 184 6.88 14.79 -10.71
N ASN A 185 6.61 13.71 -9.95
CA ASN A 185 6.03 12.49 -10.49
C ASN A 185 4.60 12.73 -10.98
N TRP A 186 3.78 13.44 -10.20
CA TRP A 186 2.42 13.82 -10.60
C TRP A 186 2.42 14.64 -11.88
N ALA A 187 3.27 15.66 -11.97
CA ALA A 187 3.38 16.49 -13.17
C ALA A 187 3.77 15.66 -14.39
N HIS A 188 4.76 14.77 -14.24
CA HIS A 188 5.20 13.89 -15.33
C HIS A 188 4.12 12.88 -15.76
N GLU A 189 3.41 12.26 -14.81
CA GLU A 189 2.35 11.31 -15.14
C GLU A 189 1.14 11.99 -15.81
N ILE A 190 0.78 13.21 -15.39
CA ILE A 190 -0.28 13.98 -16.06
C ILE A 190 0.13 14.31 -17.49
N ASP A 191 1.33 14.85 -17.71
CA ASP A 191 1.85 15.14 -19.06
C ASP A 191 1.86 13.90 -19.95
N ARG A 192 2.27 12.76 -19.38
CA ARG A 192 2.34 11.48 -20.10
C ARG A 192 0.98 10.91 -20.44
N PHE A 193 0.05 10.88 -19.49
CA PHE A 193 -1.23 10.18 -19.64
C PHE A 193 -2.37 11.07 -20.11
N ALA A 194 -2.32 12.36 -19.82
CA ALA A 194 -3.36 13.32 -20.21
C ALA A 194 -2.74 14.61 -20.79
N PRO A 195 -2.02 14.53 -21.92
CA PRO A 195 -1.27 15.66 -22.50
C PRO A 195 -2.16 16.83 -22.94
N GLY A 196 -3.49 16.65 -22.97
CA GLY A 196 -4.45 17.73 -23.21
C GLY A 196 -4.70 18.63 -21.99
N LEU A 197 -4.21 18.27 -20.81
CA LEU A 197 -4.35 19.06 -19.59
C LEU A 197 -3.11 19.92 -19.35
N ARG A 198 -3.32 21.16 -18.94
CA ARG A 198 -2.22 22.05 -18.54
C ARG A 198 -1.80 21.73 -17.12
N VAL A 199 -0.54 21.42 -16.90
CA VAL A 199 0.03 21.15 -15.58
C VAL A 199 0.83 22.34 -15.07
N VAL A 200 0.58 22.74 -13.82
CA VAL A 200 1.29 23.81 -13.14
C VAL A 200 1.83 23.28 -11.81
N VAL A 201 3.16 23.16 -11.70
CA VAL A 201 3.81 22.88 -10.41
C VAL A 201 3.88 24.17 -9.61
N TRP A 202 3.09 24.25 -8.55
CA TRP A 202 2.96 25.47 -7.78
C TRP A 202 3.77 25.44 -6.47
N ARG A 203 4.51 26.53 -6.26
CA ARG A 203 5.37 26.71 -5.07
C ARG A 203 5.06 28.00 -4.29
N GLY A 204 4.01 28.70 -4.66
CA GLY A 204 3.60 30.01 -4.14
C GLY A 204 3.51 31.07 -5.24
N GLY A 205 2.84 32.18 -4.95
CA GLY A 205 2.58 33.25 -5.90
C GLY A 205 1.26 33.10 -6.66
N ASP A 206 0.99 34.00 -7.61
CA ASP A 206 -0.25 34.00 -8.38
C ASP A 206 -0.29 32.82 -9.36
N ILE A 207 -1.48 32.25 -9.53
CA ILE A 207 -1.75 31.16 -10.47
C ILE A 207 -2.80 31.64 -11.46
N ASP A 208 -2.49 31.57 -12.73
CA ASP A 208 -3.49 31.60 -13.79
C ASP A 208 -4.11 30.19 -13.92
N ALA A 209 -5.11 29.93 -13.10
CA ALA A 209 -5.79 28.63 -13.02
C ALA A 209 -7.14 28.72 -13.76
N ALA A 210 -7.13 28.38 -15.03
CA ALA A 210 -8.34 28.24 -15.85
C ALA A 210 -8.83 26.79 -15.88
N ALA A 211 -10.01 26.56 -16.45
CA ALA A 211 -10.51 25.22 -16.76
C ALA A 211 -9.49 24.45 -17.61
N GLY A 212 -9.33 23.15 -17.35
CA GLY A 212 -8.30 22.32 -17.97
C GLY A 212 -6.90 22.43 -17.34
N THR A 213 -6.74 23.25 -16.29
CA THR A 213 -5.47 23.36 -15.56
C THR A 213 -5.50 22.47 -14.31
N ILE A 214 -4.45 21.66 -14.14
CA ILE A 214 -4.18 20.93 -12.90
C ILE A 214 -2.99 21.60 -12.20
N VAL A 215 -3.23 22.11 -11.00
CA VAL A 215 -2.21 22.67 -10.12
C VAL A 215 -1.72 21.57 -9.20
N VAL A 216 -0.41 21.29 -9.20
CA VAL A 216 0.22 20.30 -8.33
C VAL A 216 1.03 21.02 -7.27
N ALA A 217 0.71 20.80 -5.99
CA ALA A 217 1.36 21.44 -4.85
C ALA A 217 1.77 20.42 -3.78
N GLY A 218 2.88 20.70 -3.11
CA GLY A 218 3.32 19.91 -1.95
C GLY A 218 2.54 20.29 -0.68
N TYR A 219 2.38 19.35 0.25
CA TYR A 219 1.75 19.59 1.55
C TYR A 219 2.34 20.80 2.32
N PRO A 220 3.68 21.01 2.36
CA PRO A 220 4.24 22.21 2.99
C PRO A 220 3.78 23.51 2.34
N THR A 221 3.65 23.52 1.00
CA THR A 221 3.17 24.70 0.25
C THR A 221 1.71 25.01 0.61
N VAL A 222 0.86 23.99 0.67
CA VAL A 222 -0.55 24.16 1.10
C VAL A 222 -0.64 24.68 2.54
N ARG A 223 0.22 24.20 3.43
CA ARG A 223 0.27 24.69 4.81
C ARG A 223 0.63 26.19 4.90
N LEU A 224 1.57 26.63 4.06
CA LEU A 224 2.06 28.02 4.08
C LEU A 224 1.08 28.99 3.40
N HIS A 225 0.42 28.56 2.35
CA HIS A 225 -0.41 29.39 1.48
C HIS A 225 -1.90 28.99 1.51
N GLY A 226 -2.34 28.29 2.56
CA GLY A 226 -3.71 27.74 2.65
C GLY A 226 -4.80 28.79 2.57
N GLN A 227 -4.57 30.00 3.06
CA GLN A 227 -5.54 31.10 2.96
C GLN A 227 -5.74 31.50 1.50
N TRP A 228 -4.66 31.74 0.77
CA TRP A 228 -4.72 32.08 -0.66
C TRP A 228 -5.38 31.00 -1.50
N LEU A 229 -5.04 29.73 -1.26
CA LEU A 229 -5.68 28.59 -1.94
C LEU A 229 -7.16 28.46 -1.62
N GLY A 230 -7.59 28.85 -0.42
CA GLY A 230 -9.00 28.84 0.00
C GLY A 230 -9.84 29.95 -0.61
N GLU A 231 -9.21 31.01 -1.13
CA GLU A 231 -9.87 32.10 -1.86
C GLU A 231 -10.19 31.72 -3.32
N HIS A 232 -9.59 30.62 -3.81
CA HIS A 232 -9.81 30.10 -5.16
C HIS A 232 -10.81 28.94 -5.13
N ARG A 233 -11.74 28.96 -6.09
CA ARG A 233 -12.70 27.86 -6.27
C ARG A 233 -12.09 26.77 -7.15
N TRP A 234 -12.04 25.56 -6.61
CA TRP A 234 -11.51 24.37 -7.28
C TRP A 234 -12.63 23.44 -7.71
N ALA A 235 -12.65 23.01 -8.98
CA ALA A 235 -13.58 21.98 -9.43
C ALA A 235 -13.30 20.63 -8.74
N THR A 236 -12.03 20.35 -8.44
CA THR A 236 -11.61 19.14 -7.72
C THR A 236 -10.37 19.41 -6.89
N ALA A 237 -10.33 18.92 -5.66
CA ALA A 237 -9.14 18.84 -4.83
C ALA A 237 -8.81 17.35 -4.53
N VAL A 238 -7.64 16.91 -4.94
CA VAL A 238 -7.12 15.56 -4.70
C VAL A 238 -6.03 15.64 -3.62
N PHE A 239 -6.07 14.73 -2.66
CA PHE A 239 -5.09 14.61 -1.58
C PHE A 239 -4.42 13.25 -1.68
N ASP A 240 -3.21 13.21 -2.23
CA ASP A 240 -2.43 11.97 -2.35
C ASP A 240 -1.62 11.69 -1.09
N GLU A 241 -1.49 10.40 -0.72
CA GLU A 241 -0.96 9.96 0.59
C GLU A 241 -1.66 10.72 1.73
N ALA A 242 -3.00 10.67 1.70
CA ALA A 242 -3.87 11.47 2.56
C ALA A 242 -3.74 11.15 4.06
N GLN A 243 -3.01 10.09 4.44
CA GLN A 243 -2.62 9.84 5.83
C GLN A 243 -1.81 11.00 6.44
N ALA A 244 -1.20 11.87 5.62
CA ALA A 244 -0.58 13.12 6.10
C ALA A 244 -1.58 14.06 6.81
N LEU A 245 -2.89 13.90 6.56
CA LEU A 245 -3.99 14.72 7.08
C LEU A 245 -4.78 14.06 8.22
N LYS A 246 -4.33 12.91 8.70
CA LYS A 246 -5.00 12.10 9.73
C LYS A 246 -5.21 12.81 11.08
N ASN A 247 -4.38 13.78 11.40
CA ASN A 247 -4.56 14.61 12.60
C ASN A 247 -5.27 15.92 12.24
N PRO A 248 -6.57 16.06 12.56
CA PRO A 248 -7.38 17.22 12.18
C PRO A 248 -6.99 18.53 12.89
N SER A 249 -6.18 18.48 13.94
CA SER A 249 -5.75 19.67 14.69
C SER A 249 -4.56 20.39 14.06
N THR A 250 -3.83 19.74 13.15
CA THR A 250 -2.65 20.32 12.49
C THR A 250 -3.01 21.50 11.60
N GLN A 251 -2.08 22.45 11.44
CA GLN A 251 -2.26 23.57 10.51
C GLN A 251 -2.48 23.09 9.07
N LEU A 252 -1.80 22.03 8.69
CA LEU A 252 -1.96 21.41 7.38
C LEU A 252 -3.38 20.88 7.16
N ALA A 253 -3.93 20.11 8.10
CA ALA A 253 -5.28 19.57 7.99
C ALA A 253 -6.35 20.68 8.03
N LYS A 254 -6.10 21.77 8.75
CA LYS A 254 -6.96 22.96 8.75
C LYS A 254 -6.94 23.65 7.38
N ALA A 255 -5.74 23.86 6.80
CA ALA A 255 -5.60 24.45 5.47
C ALA A 255 -6.27 23.59 4.39
N ALA A 256 -6.07 22.27 4.41
CA ALA A 256 -6.70 21.35 3.47
C ALA A 256 -8.24 21.37 3.54
N ARG A 257 -8.83 21.49 4.73
CA ARG A 257 -10.27 21.62 4.92
C ARG A 257 -10.84 22.97 4.50
N ALA A 258 -10.03 24.03 4.59
CA ALA A 258 -10.44 25.39 4.22
C ALA A 258 -10.46 25.62 2.70
N LEU A 259 -9.93 24.69 1.88
CA LEU A 259 -10.01 24.80 0.43
C LEU A 259 -11.48 24.85 -0.03
N ASP A 260 -11.81 25.78 -0.93
CA ASP A 260 -13.12 25.81 -1.59
C ASP A 260 -13.09 24.87 -2.81
N ALA A 261 -13.44 23.61 -2.61
CA ALA A 261 -13.46 22.59 -3.64
C ALA A 261 -14.86 21.95 -3.75
N GLU A 262 -15.38 21.89 -4.98
CA GLU A 262 -16.67 21.26 -5.27
C GLU A 262 -16.62 19.77 -4.98
N VAL A 263 -15.53 19.11 -5.38
CA VAL A 263 -15.28 17.69 -5.17
C VAL A 263 -13.94 17.49 -4.47
N ARG A 264 -13.90 16.55 -3.52
CA ARG A 264 -12.69 16.18 -2.79
C ARG A 264 -12.42 14.69 -2.88
N VAL A 265 -11.20 14.32 -3.24
CA VAL A 265 -10.77 12.93 -3.36
C VAL A 265 -9.53 12.70 -2.50
N ALA A 266 -9.56 11.71 -1.63
CA ALA A 266 -8.40 11.26 -0.88
C ALA A 266 -7.85 9.96 -1.47
N LEU A 267 -6.55 9.90 -1.68
CA LEU A 267 -5.84 8.70 -2.11
C LEU A 267 -4.98 8.20 -0.96
N THR A 268 -5.09 6.92 -0.63
CA THR A 268 -4.27 6.28 0.40
C THR A 268 -4.07 4.80 0.06
N GLY A 269 -2.97 4.21 0.49
CA GLY A 269 -2.78 2.75 0.43
C GLY A 269 -3.30 2.05 1.70
N THR A 270 -3.54 2.83 2.75
CA THR A 270 -3.91 2.33 4.09
C THR A 270 -4.98 3.26 4.68
N PRO A 271 -6.26 3.00 4.45
CA PRO A 271 -7.35 3.88 4.93
C PRO A 271 -7.46 3.92 6.46
N VAL A 272 -7.03 2.86 7.12
CA VAL A 272 -6.92 2.76 8.58
C VAL A 272 -5.57 2.15 8.91
N GLU A 273 -4.62 2.99 9.36
CA GLU A 273 -3.31 2.48 9.80
C GLU A 273 -3.34 2.06 11.27
N ASN A 274 -3.91 2.91 12.14
CA ASN A 274 -3.73 2.76 13.58
C ASN A 274 -5.01 2.98 14.39
N HIS A 275 -5.85 3.92 14.01
CA HIS A 275 -7.05 4.26 14.79
C HIS A 275 -8.23 4.61 13.89
N LEU A 276 -9.42 4.15 14.27
CA LEU A 276 -10.67 4.53 13.60
C LEU A 276 -10.91 6.05 13.56
N GLU A 277 -10.28 6.81 14.45
CA GLU A 277 -10.33 8.27 14.44
C GLU A 277 -9.56 8.88 13.25
N GLU A 278 -8.54 8.18 12.73
CA GLU A 278 -7.83 8.58 11.51
C GLU A 278 -8.73 8.44 10.29
N LEU A 279 -9.48 7.33 10.22
CA LEU A 279 -10.51 7.14 9.20
C LEU A 279 -11.55 8.27 9.24
N TRP A 280 -12.04 8.63 10.45
CA TRP A 280 -12.95 9.76 10.58
C TRP A 280 -12.34 11.06 10.02
N ALA A 281 -11.05 11.32 10.26
CA ALA A 281 -10.41 12.53 9.76
C ALA A 281 -10.38 12.59 8.23
N LEU A 282 -10.11 11.46 7.55
CA LEU A 282 -10.14 11.34 6.09
C LEU A 282 -11.57 11.48 5.54
N LEU A 283 -12.53 10.80 6.14
CA LEU A 283 -13.94 10.89 5.75
C LEU A 283 -14.48 12.31 5.94
N ASN A 284 -14.13 12.96 7.05
CA ASN A 284 -14.53 14.35 7.30
C ASN A 284 -13.83 15.36 6.38
N LEU A 285 -12.68 15.01 5.79
CA LEU A 285 -12.02 15.83 4.78
C LEU A 285 -12.79 15.80 3.46
N VAL A 286 -13.17 14.61 2.99
CA VAL A 286 -13.79 14.42 1.66
C VAL A 286 -15.31 14.50 1.69
N THR A 287 -15.95 14.03 2.75
CA THR A 287 -17.42 14.03 2.92
C THR A 287 -17.83 14.58 4.31
N PRO A 288 -17.62 15.87 4.60
CA PRO A 288 -17.75 16.42 5.96
C PRO A 288 -19.14 16.30 6.57
N ARG A 289 -20.18 16.10 5.76
CA ARG A 289 -21.58 16.00 6.22
C ARG A 289 -22.00 14.57 6.55
N LEU A 290 -21.27 13.55 6.11
CA LEU A 290 -21.73 12.16 6.17
C LEU A 290 -21.60 11.55 7.57
N PHE A 291 -20.52 11.83 8.29
CA PHE A 291 -20.17 11.15 9.56
C PHE A 291 -20.32 12.06 10.81
N GLY A 292 -20.70 13.32 10.63
CA GLY A 292 -20.90 14.26 11.72
C GLY A 292 -19.61 14.62 12.48
N HIS A 293 -19.78 15.11 13.71
CA HIS A 293 -18.65 15.52 14.54
C HIS A 293 -17.87 14.33 15.10
N LYS A 294 -16.58 14.51 15.36
CA LYS A 294 -15.67 13.49 15.92
C LYS A 294 -16.22 12.80 17.18
N THR A 295 -16.86 13.56 18.06
CA THR A 295 -17.46 13.05 19.30
C THR A 295 -18.61 12.08 19.04
N GLN A 296 -19.43 12.34 18.02
CA GLN A 296 -20.53 11.45 17.61
C GLN A 296 -19.99 10.17 16.98
N PHE A 297 -19.02 10.30 16.10
CA PHE A 297 -18.35 9.15 15.46
C PHE A 297 -17.69 8.25 16.52
N ARG A 298 -16.95 8.85 17.47
CA ARG A 298 -16.32 8.11 18.57
C ARG A 298 -17.32 7.35 19.42
N ARG A 299 -18.46 7.99 19.78
CA ARG A 299 -19.52 7.35 20.58
C ARG A 299 -20.23 6.24 19.81
N ARG A 300 -20.47 6.45 18.49
CA ARG A 300 -21.28 5.54 17.66
C ARG A 300 -20.49 4.33 17.19
N PHE A 301 -19.20 4.49 16.89
CA PHE A 301 -18.39 3.46 16.27
C PHE A 301 -17.12 3.11 17.08
N VAL A 302 -16.27 4.10 17.40
CA VAL A 302 -14.93 3.82 17.94
C VAL A 302 -15.00 3.08 19.27
N ARG A 303 -15.73 3.62 20.25
CA ARG A 303 -15.86 2.99 21.58
C ARG A 303 -16.47 1.59 21.53
N PRO A 304 -17.64 1.38 20.88
CA PRO A 304 -18.22 0.04 20.82
C PRO A 304 -17.32 -0.98 20.11
N ILE A 305 -16.60 -0.58 19.06
CA ILE A 305 -15.66 -1.48 18.37
C ILE A 305 -14.47 -1.83 19.28
N GLN A 306 -13.91 -0.85 20.00
CA GLN A 306 -12.85 -1.09 20.99
C GLN A 306 -13.31 -1.99 22.15
N GLU A 307 -14.59 -1.97 22.45
CA GLU A 307 -15.24 -2.85 23.45
C GLU A 307 -15.65 -4.23 22.86
N GLY A 308 -15.27 -4.50 21.59
CA GLY A 308 -15.48 -5.80 20.93
C GLY A 308 -16.82 -5.96 20.20
N SER A 309 -17.58 -4.88 19.94
CA SER A 309 -18.86 -4.95 19.24
C SER A 309 -18.70 -5.20 17.74
N THR A 310 -18.93 -6.43 17.29
CA THR A 310 -18.97 -6.80 15.86
C THR A 310 -20.10 -6.09 15.10
N ALA A 311 -21.25 -5.86 15.76
CA ALA A 311 -22.36 -5.12 15.17
C ALA A 311 -22.02 -3.65 14.89
N ALA A 312 -21.17 -3.01 15.73
CA ALA A 312 -20.73 -1.66 15.48
C ALA A 312 -19.72 -1.61 14.32
N ALA A 313 -18.86 -2.63 14.20
CA ALA A 313 -17.93 -2.76 13.08
C ALA A 313 -18.68 -2.95 11.76
N ALA A 314 -19.66 -3.84 11.70
CA ALA A 314 -20.51 -4.04 10.52
C ALA A 314 -21.23 -2.74 10.10
N ARG A 315 -21.87 -2.04 11.06
CA ARG A 315 -22.51 -0.74 10.75
C ARG A 315 -21.54 0.34 10.25
N LEU A 316 -20.29 0.32 10.72
CA LEU A 316 -19.27 1.24 10.20
C LEU A 316 -18.92 0.85 8.77
N GLN A 317 -18.72 -0.43 8.51
CA GLN A 317 -18.40 -0.93 7.16
C GLN A 317 -19.50 -0.55 6.16
N ASP A 318 -20.78 -0.80 6.50
CA ASP A 318 -21.92 -0.39 5.66
C ASP A 318 -21.97 1.12 5.41
N ALA A 319 -21.60 1.92 6.42
CA ALA A 319 -21.63 3.38 6.31
C ALA A 319 -20.49 3.94 5.46
N ILE A 320 -19.34 3.29 5.37
CA ILE A 320 -18.18 3.74 4.59
C ILE A 320 -18.17 3.17 3.17
N GLU A 321 -18.80 2.01 2.93
CA GLU A 321 -18.85 1.35 1.63
C GLU A 321 -19.20 2.29 0.45
N PRO A 322 -20.19 3.20 0.57
CA PRO A 322 -20.54 4.10 -0.52
C PRO A 322 -19.44 5.11 -0.89
N VAL A 323 -18.52 5.43 0.01
CA VAL A 323 -17.54 6.52 -0.14
C VAL A 323 -16.08 6.10 -0.05
N VAL A 324 -15.81 4.82 0.22
CA VAL A 324 -14.45 4.25 0.29
C VAL A 324 -14.36 3.05 -0.66
N LEU A 325 -13.45 3.12 -1.62
CA LEU A 325 -13.12 1.98 -2.47
C LEU A 325 -11.73 1.46 -2.07
N ALA A 326 -11.67 0.23 -1.55
CA ALA A 326 -10.45 -0.42 -1.13
C ALA A 326 -10.35 -1.81 -1.75
N ARG A 327 -9.41 -2.02 -2.66
CA ARG A 327 -9.21 -3.29 -3.36
C ARG A 327 -7.80 -3.80 -3.10
N LYS A 328 -7.67 -5.11 -2.94
CA LYS A 328 -6.38 -5.79 -2.79
C LYS A 328 -5.89 -6.29 -4.15
N LYS A 329 -4.56 -6.35 -4.34
CA LYS A 329 -3.94 -6.90 -5.55
C LYS A 329 -4.43 -8.31 -5.85
N ALA A 330 -4.55 -9.16 -4.84
CA ALA A 330 -5.06 -10.51 -4.98
C ALA A 330 -6.48 -10.58 -5.58
N GLN A 331 -7.30 -9.57 -5.36
CA GLN A 331 -8.70 -9.53 -5.84
C GLN A 331 -8.81 -9.07 -7.31
N VAL A 332 -7.92 -8.18 -7.76
CA VAL A 332 -8.12 -7.47 -9.04
C VAL A 332 -6.98 -7.66 -10.04
N ALA A 333 -5.86 -8.21 -9.63
CA ALA A 333 -4.65 -8.35 -10.44
C ALA A 333 -4.15 -9.79 -10.46
N ALA A 334 -5.02 -10.74 -10.80
CA ALA A 334 -4.68 -12.17 -10.91
C ALA A 334 -3.47 -12.45 -11.83
N SER A 335 -3.15 -11.55 -12.76
CA SER A 335 -1.98 -11.64 -13.63
C SER A 335 -0.69 -11.12 -12.98
N LEU A 336 -0.74 -10.57 -11.76
CA LEU A 336 0.47 -10.13 -11.06
C LEU A 336 1.18 -11.37 -10.50
N PRO A 337 2.49 -11.54 -10.72
CA PRO A 337 3.24 -12.67 -10.16
C PRO A 337 3.17 -12.69 -8.64
N ALA A 338 3.41 -13.85 -8.05
CA ALA A 338 3.40 -14.01 -6.60
C ALA A 338 4.44 -13.09 -5.91
N LYS A 339 4.12 -12.65 -4.70
CA LYS A 339 5.05 -11.98 -3.79
C LYS A 339 5.31 -12.93 -2.63
N ILE A 340 6.54 -13.40 -2.51
CA ILE A 340 6.99 -14.30 -1.46
C ILE A 340 7.74 -13.49 -0.42
N HIS A 341 7.37 -13.60 0.84
CA HIS A 341 8.05 -12.93 1.94
C HIS A 341 8.78 -13.96 2.81
N THR A 342 10.05 -13.69 3.11
CA THR A 342 10.90 -14.54 3.92
C THR A 342 11.62 -13.70 4.97
N ASP A 343 11.44 -14.03 6.23
CA ASP A 343 12.21 -13.47 7.33
C ASP A 343 13.40 -14.37 7.62
N LEU A 344 14.61 -13.85 7.50
CA LEU A 344 15.84 -14.53 7.81
C LEU A 344 16.43 -13.99 9.10
N LEU A 345 16.68 -14.90 10.01
CA LEU A 345 17.32 -14.61 11.28
C LEU A 345 18.85 -14.73 11.12
N CYS A 346 19.59 -13.76 11.62
CA CYS A 346 21.05 -13.77 11.65
C CYS A 346 21.56 -13.51 13.06
N ASP A 347 22.55 -14.27 13.47
CA ASP A 347 23.17 -14.08 14.77
C ASP A 347 24.13 -12.89 14.73
N LEU A 348 24.24 -12.19 15.85
CA LEU A 348 25.27 -11.18 16.04
C LEU A 348 26.65 -11.84 16.14
N THR A 349 27.68 -11.20 15.60
CA THR A 349 29.07 -11.62 15.88
C THR A 349 29.43 -11.26 17.32
N THR A 350 30.47 -11.91 17.88
CA THR A 350 30.95 -11.59 19.23
C THR A 350 31.29 -10.12 19.40
N GLU A 351 31.87 -9.48 18.36
CA GLU A 351 32.15 -8.04 18.36
C GLU A 351 30.85 -7.21 18.47
N GLN A 352 29.82 -7.60 17.72
CA GLN A 352 28.51 -6.93 17.77
C GLN A 352 27.85 -7.14 19.14
N GLU A 353 27.92 -8.34 19.70
CA GLU A 353 27.36 -8.64 21.02
C GLU A 353 27.97 -7.80 22.12
N ASP A 354 29.30 -7.76 22.18
CA ASP A 354 30.05 -6.99 23.18
C ASP A 354 29.78 -5.49 23.06
N LEU A 355 29.71 -5.00 21.83
CA LEU A 355 29.44 -3.58 21.58
C LEU A 355 28.00 -3.23 21.91
N TYR A 356 27.05 -4.10 21.59
CA TYR A 356 25.62 -3.92 21.90
C TYR A 356 25.40 -3.82 23.41
N ASP A 357 25.97 -4.75 24.17
CA ASP A 357 25.84 -4.78 25.63
C ASP A 357 26.50 -3.54 26.26
N LYS A 358 27.70 -3.14 25.83
CA LYS A 358 28.38 -1.92 26.30
C LYS A 358 27.56 -0.64 26.04
N LEU A 359 26.93 -0.55 24.88
CA LEU A 359 26.10 0.63 24.55
C LEU A 359 24.80 0.65 25.37
N LEU A 360 24.21 -0.51 25.60
CA LEU A 360 23.02 -0.61 26.43
C LEU A 360 23.32 -0.27 27.89
N ASP A 361 24.40 -0.84 28.46
CA ASP A 361 24.81 -0.56 29.84
C ASP A 361 25.11 0.94 30.02
N ARG A 362 25.80 1.55 29.07
CA ARG A 362 26.04 3.01 29.09
C ARG A 362 24.74 3.81 29.04
N ALA A 363 23.76 3.41 28.20
CA ALA A 363 22.48 4.10 28.13
C ALA A 363 21.68 3.97 29.44
N ILE A 364 21.83 2.83 30.15
CA ILE A 364 21.23 2.60 31.46
C ILE A 364 21.93 3.46 32.52
N ASP A 365 23.26 3.50 32.56
CA ASP A 365 24.06 4.29 33.51
C ASP A 365 23.81 5.79 33.37
N ASP A 366 23.73 6.30 32.12
CA ASP A 366 23.39 7.69 31.80
C ASP A 366 21.92 8.04 32.12
N GLY A 367 21.07 7.02 32.27
CA GLY A 367 19.62 7.13 32.51
C GLY A 367 18.86 7.66 31.32
N PHE A 368 17.60 7.27 31.17
CA PHE A 368 16.76 7.72 30.05
C PHE A 368 16.13 9.11 30.24
N GLY A 369 16.22 9.70 31.44
CA GLY A 369 15.67 11.02 31.70
C GLY A 369 14.14 11.06 31.75
N ALA A 370 13.54 12.27 31.64
CA ALA A 370 12.10 12.47 31.70
C ALA A 370 11.61 13.43 30.59
N GLY A 371 10.33 13.36 30.27
CA GLY A 371 9.69 14.27 29.30
C GLY A 371 10.28 14.22 27.90
N VAL A 372 10.61 15.37 27.32
CA VAL A 372 11.16 15.47 25.95
C VAL A 372 12.58 14.89 25.88
N GLU A 373 13.36 15.06 26.94
CA GLU A 373 14.72 14.52 27.03
C GLU A 373 14.72 12.99 26.98
N ARG A 374 13.78 12.34 27.69
CA ARG A 374 13.59 10.89 27.63
C ARG A 374 13.39 10.41 26.20
N GLN A 375 12.51 11.04 25.44
CA GLN A 375 12.24 10.65 24.07
C GLN A 375 13.51 10.72 23.19
N SER A 376 14.32 11.75 23.38
CA SER A 376 15.58 11.92 22.63
C SER A 376 16.62 10.87 23.02
N ARG A 377 16.78 10.56 24.32
CA ARG A 377 17.74 9.58 24.83
C ARG A 377 17.36 8.15 24.42
N VAL A 378 16.07 7.79 24.53
CA VAL A 378 15.56 6.49 24.07
C VAL A 378 15.78 6.33 22.55
N LEU A 379 15.51 7.37 21.76
CA LEU A 379 15.74 7.34 20.31
C LEU A 379 17.22 7.18 19.97
N ALA A 380 18.11 7.85 20.71
CA ALA A 380 19.57 7.75 20.51
C ALA A 380 20.06 6.33 20.83
N ALA A 381 19.65 5.74 21.96
CA ALA A 381 19.97 4.38 22.35
C ALA A 381 19.48 3.36 21.29
N LEU A 382 18.21 3.44 20.89
CA LEU A 382 17.65 2.57 19.85
C LEU A 382 18.40 2.69 18.52
N THR A 383 18.79 3.91 18.14
CA THR A 383 19.55 4.14 16.90
C THR A 383 20.93 3.49 16.97
N ALA A 384 21.65 3.66 18.08
CA ALA A 384 22.97 3.06 18.28
C ALA A 384 22.90 1.53 18.27
N LEU A 385 21.95 0.94 19.00
CA LEU A 385 21.77 -0.52 19.07
C LEU A 385 21.42 -1.11 17.69
N LYS A 386 20.56 -0.46 16.91
CA LYS A 386 20.24 -0.89 15.54
C LYS A 386 21.42 -0.72 14.58
N GLN A 387 22.21 0.33 14.74
CA GLN A 387 23.43 0.50 13.94
C GLN A 387 24.46 -0.61 14.24
N VAL A 388 24.61 -1.03 15.48
CA VAL A 388 25.44 -2.21 15.83
C VAL A 388 24.92 -3.47 15.17
N CYS A 389 23.59 -3.70 15.18
CA CYS A 389 22.98 -4.84 14.48
C CYS A 389 23.31 -4.82 12.97
N ASN A 390 23.42 -3.63 12.36
CA ASN A 390 23.78 -3.51 10.96
C ASN A 390 25.29 -3.78 10.74
N HIS A 391 26.16 -3.08 11.48
CA HIS A 391 27.60 -3.28 11.43
C HIS A 391 28.29 -2.51 12.58
N PRO A 392 29.23 -3.11 13.33
CA PRO A 392 29.88 -2.44 14.45
C PRO A 392 30.64 -1.18 14.05
N GLY A 393 31.23 -1.15 12.87
CA GLY A 393 31.93 0.02 12.34
C GLY A 393 31.08 1.27 12.17
N LEU A 394 29.75 1.16 12.11
CA LEU A 394 28.84 2.31 12.06
C LEU A 394 28.82 3.12 13.36
N VAL A 395 29.19 2.48 14.47
CA VAL A 395 29.23 3.11 15.80
C VAL A 395 30.66 3.42 16.21
N THR A 396 31.61 2.51 15.91
CA THR A 396 33.04 2.70 16.26
C THR A 396 33.77 3.67 15.33
N GLY A 397 33.25 3.86 14.10
CA GLY A 397 33.93 4.62 13.03
C GLY A 397 34.98 3.79 12.28
N GLU A 398 35.20 2.54 12.66
CA GLU A 398 36.20 1.65 12.01
C GLU A 398 35.56 0.89 10.85
N LEU A 399 35.76 1.38 9.65
CA LEU A 399 35.21 0.82 8.42
C LEU A 399 36.28 0.17 7.52
N THR A 400 37.44 -0.16 8.04
CA THR A 400 38.57 -0.69 7.24
C THR A 400 38.32 -2.08 6.68
N GLU A 401 37.82 -3.00 7.49
CA GLU A 401 37.45 -4.36 7.11
C GLU A 401 35.97 -4.56 7.43
N LEU A 402 35.15 -4.86 6.42
CA LEU A 402 33.68 -4.97 6.58
C LEU A 402 33.22 -6.41 6.74
N ALA A 403 33.77 -7.34 5.95
CA ALA A 403 33.39 -8.74 5.93
C ALA A 403 33.73 -9.46 7.25
N GLY A 404 32.87 -10.38 7.70
CA GLY A 404 33.07 -11.20 8.89
C GLY A 404 32.83 -10.48 10.22
N ARG A 405 32.51 -9.18 10.21
CA ARG A 405 32.24 -8.38 11.42
C ARG A 405 30.75 -8.21 11.72
N SER A 406 29.89 -8.56 10.77
CA SER A 406 28.43 -8.45 10.92
C SER A 406 27.72 -9.65 10.34
N GLY A 407 27.05 -10.43 11.18
CA GLY A 407 26.29 -11.59 10.72
C GLY A 407 25.21 -11.22 9.69
N LYS A 408 24.64 -10.01 9.80
CA LYS A 408 23.68 -9.49 8.84
C LYS A 408 24.32 -9.14 7.50
N LEU A 409 25.49 -8.52 7.50
CA LEU A 409 26.23 -8.20 6.28
C LEU A 409 26.68 -9.46 5.56
N ASP A 410 27.18 -10.45 6.30
CA ASP A 410 27.63 -11.72 5.75
C ASP A 410 26.47 -12.48 5.11
N LEU A 411 25.32 -12.59 5.80
CA LEU A 411 24.10 -13.19 5.24
C LEU A 411 23.58 -12.45 4.00
N CYS A 412 23.63 -11.11 4.01
CA CYS A 412 23.27 -10.30 2.85
C CYS A 412 24.22 -10.57 1.67
N THR A 413 25.51 -10.75 1.94
CA THR A 413 26.53 -11.09 0.95
C THR A 413 26.24 -12.44 0.28
N ASP A 414 25.88 -13.45 1.06
CA ASP A 414 25.51 -14.77 0.53
C ASP A 414 24.28 -14.71 -0.39
N ILE A 415 23.24 -13.97 0.02
CA ILE A 415 22.04 -13.78 -0.81
C ILE A 415 22.39 -13.07 -2.11
N LEU A 416 23.20 -12.02 -2.03
CA LEU A 416 23.60 -11.23 -3.19
C LEU A 416 24.49 -12.00 -4.15
N ALA A 417 25.41 -12.85 -3.65
CA ALA A 417 26.21 -13.73 -4.47
C ALA A 417 25.33 -14.62 -5.36
N ASN A 418 24.32 -15.25 -4.75
CA ASN A 418 23.35 -16.07 -5.48
C ASN A 418 22.53 -15.23 -6.50
N ASN A 419 22.05 -14.06 -6.10
CA ASN A 419 21.23 -13.22 -6.98
C ASN A 419 22.03 -12.69 -8.17
N LEU A 420 23.30 -12.34 -7.97
CA LEU A 420 24.21 -11.89 -9.03
C LEU A 420 24.52 -13.04 -10.01
N GLU A 421 24.74 -14.25 -9.50
CA GLU A 421 24.96 -15.44 -10.33
C GLU A 421 23.74 -15.77 -11.19
N LEU A 422 22.53 -15.62 -10.63
CA LEU A 422 21.26 -15.80 -11.33
C LEU A 422 20.88 -14.64 -12.26
N GLY A 423 21.64 -13.54 -12.27
CA GLY A 423 21.30 -12.32 -12.99
C GLY A 423 19.99 -11.68 -12.50
N ALA A 424 19.66 -11.80 -11.22
CA ALA A 424 18.44 -11.28 -10.61
C ALA A 424 18.66 -9.87 -10.05
N PRO A 425 18.10 -8.81 -10.68
CA PRO A 425 18.25 -7.45 -10.19
C PRO A 425 17.62 -7.30 -8.81
N THR A 426 18.39 -6.76 -7.86
CA THR A 426 18.07 -6.73 -6.44
C THR A 426 17.97 -5.30 -5.91
N LEU A 427 16.94 -5.03 -5.10
CA LEU A 427 16.81 -3.80 -4.30
C LEU A 427 17.23 -4.07 -2.87
N ILE A 428 18.06 -3.20 -2.29
CA ILE A 428 18.42 -3.26 -0.87
C ILE A 428 17.93 -2.00 -0.17
N PHE A 429 17.01 -2.18 0.78
CA PHE A 429 16.48 -1.08 1.58
C PHE A 429 17.16 -1.00 2.94
N THR A 430 17.51 0.21 3.35
CA THR A 430 18.02 0.52 4.69
C THR A 430 17.47 1.83 5.22
N GLN A 431 17.39 1.97 6.55
CA GLN A 431 16.96 3.20 7.22
C GLN A 431 18.04 4.28 7.25
N TYR A 432 19.29 3.84 7.40
CA TYR A 432 20.41 4.72 7.72
C TYR A 432 21.25 5.00 6.47
N ARG A 433 21.54 6.28 6.26
CA ARG A 433 22.39 6.70 5.14
C ARG A 433 23.79 6.06 5.23
N GLN A 434 24.37 6.04 6.43
CA GLN A 434 25.67 5.43 6.66
C GLN A 434 25.70 3.93 6.33
N THR A 435 24.63 3.20 6.67
CA THR A 435 24.49 1.78 6.27
C THR A 435 24.41 1.65 4.74
N GLY A 436 23.70 2.56 4.05
CA GLY A 436 23.64 2.55 2.58
C GLY A 436 25.02 2.80 1.94
N GLU A 437 25.78 3.75 2.46
CA GLU A 437 27.15 4.04 2.02
C GLU A 437 28.10 2.85 2.27
N LEU A 438 27.96 2.17 3.44
CA LEU A 438 28.70 0.95 3.76
C LEU A 438 28.34 -0.18 2.78
N LEU A 439 27.07 -0.40 2.49
CA LEU A 439 26.63 -1.44 1.56
C LEU A 439 27.17 -1.20 0.14
N VAL A 440 27.12 0.03 -0.35
CA VAL A 440 27.68 0.38 -1.68
C VAL A 440 29.16 0.06 -1.74
N ARG A 441 29.91 0.46 -0.71
CA ARG A 441 31.33 0.16 -0.60
C ARG A 441 31.60 -1.35 -0.56
N HIS A 442 30.88 -2.08 0.28
CA HIS A 442 31.01 -3.53 0.41
C HIS A 442 30.73 -4.26 -0.92
N LEU A 443 29.69 -3.84 -1.66
CA LEU A 443 29.37 -4.41 -2.98
C LEU A 443 30.50 -4.17 -4.00
N ALA A 444 31.12 -3.01 -3.96
CA ALA A 444 32.25 -2.70 -4.83
C ALA A 444 33.49 -3.54 -4.46
N GLU A 445 33.78 -3.72 -3.16
CA GLU A 445 34.93 -4.48 -2.67
C GLU A 445 34.76 -5.99 -2.88
N GLN A 446 33.57 -6.55 -2.66
CA GLN A 446 33.33 -8.01 -2.71
C GLN A 446 32.99 -8.51 -4.13
N PHE A 447 32.25 -7.75 -4.89
CA PHE A 447 31.69 -8.20 -6.18
C PHE A 447 32.13 -7.33 -7.36
N GLY A 448 32.86 -6.24 -7.15
CA GLY A 448 33.16 -5.26 -8.21
C GLY A 448 31.92 -4.54 -8.75
N VAL A 449 30.80 -4.55 -8.00
CA VAL A 449 29.53 -3.97 -8.42
C VAL A 449 29.43 -2.52 -7.99
N ALA A 450 29.36 -1.60 -8.95
CA ALA A 450 29.08 -0.19 -8.72
C ALA A 450 27.56 0.01 -8.53
N ALA A 451 27.05 -0.25 -7.31
CA ALA A 451 25.66 -0.08 -6.98
C ALA A 451 25.32 1.40 -6.73
N PRO A 452 24.33 1.99 -7.43
CA PRO A 452 23.88 3.34 -7.11
C PRO A 452 23.16 3.36 -5.77
N PHE A 453 23.21 4.53 -5.08
CA PHE A 453 22.52 4.73 -3.81
C PHE A 453 21.47 5.84 -3.91
N PHE A 454 20.20 5.45 -3.80
CA PHE A 454 19.06 6.36 -3.83
C PHE A 454 18.73 6.85 -2.43
N HIS A 455 18.96 8.14 -2.14
CA HIS A 455 18.74 8.72 -0.81
C HIS A 455 18.14 10.13 -0.84
N GLY A 456 17.76 10.65 0.33
CA GLY A 456 17.07 11.94 0.46
C GLY A 456 17.88 13.17 0.05
N GLY A 457 19.21 13.09 0.05
CA GLY A 457 20.09 14.19 -0.32
C GLY A 457 20.25 14.43 -1.83
N LEU A 458 19.73 13.53 -2.68
CA LEU A 458 19.76 13.67 -4.14
C LEU A 458 18.74 14.68 -4.62
N ASN A 459 19.10 15.46 -5.65
CA ASN A 459 18.16 16.32 -6.36
C ASN A 459 17.22 15.50 -7.28
N GLN A 460 16.22 16.14 -7.88
CA GLN A 460 15.21 15.47 -8.69
C GLN A 460 15.80 14.83 -9.97
N ALA A 461 16.77 15.50 -10.62
CA ALA A 461 17.40 14.99 -11.83
C ALA A 461 18.25 13.75 -11.54
N GLU A 462 19.04 13.78 -10.47
CA GLU A 462 19.83 12.63 -10.00
C GLU A 462 18.94 11.42 -9.67
N ARG A 463 17.83 11.65 -8.98
CA ARG A 463 16.86 10.59 -8.67
C ARG A 463 16.27 9.95 -9.92
N ALA A 464 15.89 10.79 -10.90
CA ALA A 464 15.33 10.31 -12.16
C ALA A 464 16.38 9.51 -12.96
N ALA A 465 17.64 9.98 -12.99
CA ALA A 465 18.73 9.29 -13.66
C ALA A 465 19.04 7.91 -13.05
N ILE A 466 19.07 7.81 -11.71
CA ILE A 466 19.29 6.53 -11.01
C ILE A 466 18.16 5.54 -11.32
N VAL A 467 16.90 5.98 -11.27
CA VAL A 467 15.75 5.12 -11.56
C VAL A 467 15.77 4.66 -13.02
N ALA A 468 15.99 5.57 -13.96
CA ALA A 468 16.08 5.25 -15.39
C ALA A 468 17.23 4.28 -15.67
N GLY A 469 18.41 4.53 -15.08
CA GLY A 469 19.57 3.66 -15.22
C GLY A 469 19.34 2.27 -14.65
N PHE A 470 18.70 2.15 -13.48
CA PHE A 470 18.37 0.84 -12.91
C PHE A 470 17.32 0.09 -13.74
N GLN A 471 16.36 0.79 -14.33
CA GLN A 471 15.29 0.17 -15.14
C GLN A 471 15.75 -0.23 -16.55
N ALA A 472 16.91 0.24 -17.01
CA ALA A 472 17.48 -0.17 -18.28
C ALA A 472 17.82 -1.68 -18.26
N GLU A 473 17.78 -2.33 -19.41
CA GLU A 473 18.01 -3.78 -19.55
C GLU A 473 19.43 -4.17 -19.07
N ASP A 474 20.41 -3.35 -19.40
CA ASP A 474 21.81 -3.46 -19.02
C ASP A 474 22.17 -2.66 -17.74
N GLY A 475 21.17 -2.22 -17.00
CA GLY A 475 21.35 -1.43 -15.79
C GLY A 475 22.03 -2.22 -14.65
N PRO A 476 22.49 -1.50 -13.61
CA PRO A 476 23.22 -2.12 -12.49
C PRO A 476 22.39 -3.25 -11.86
N PRO A 477 23.03 -4.36 -11.45
CA PRO A 477 22.32 -5.51 -10.88
C PRO A 477 21.77 -5.25 -9.47
N VAL A 478 22.32 -4.27 -8.76
CA VAL A 478 21.89 -3.92 -7.40
C VAL A 478 21.62 -2.42 -7.32
N LEU A 479 20.53 -2.05 -6.65
CA LEU A 479 20.23 -0.66 -6.26
C LEU A 479 20.02 -0.60 -4.75
N VAL A 480 20.79 0.23 -4.07
CA VAL A 480 20.62 0.52 -2.64
C VAL A 480 19.69 1.71 -2.46
N LEU A 481 18.74 1.63 -1.53
CA LEU A 481 17.74 2.67 -1.31
C LEU A 481 17.58 2.98 0.18
N SER A 482 17.51 4.27 0.49
CA SER A 482 17.02 4.70 1.79
C SER A 482 15.50 4.54 1.85
N LEU A 483 14.99 3.83 2.86
CA LEU A 483 13.55 3.59 3.05
C LEU A 483 12.70 4.87 3.00
N ARG A 484 13.17 5.96 3.63
CA ARG A 484 12.47 7.25 3.63
C ARG A 484 12.41 7.89 2.24
N ALA A 485 13.48 7.77 1.45
CA ALA A 485 13.52 8.32 0.11
C ALA A 485 12.71 7.47 -0.89
N ALA A 486 12.68 6.16 -0.70
CA ALA A 486 11.93 5.22 -1.51
C ALA A 486 10.41 5.30 -1.29
N GLY A 487 9.94 5.93 -0.20
CA GLY A 487 8.51 6.21 0.05
C GLY A 487 7.81 7.03 -1.05
N THR A 488 8.54 7.48 -2.06
CA THR A 488 8.09 8.44 -3.07
C THR A 488 7.84 7.78 -4.43
N GLY A 489 6.66 7.18 -4.64
CA GLY A 489 6.09 6.91 -5.98
C GLY A 489 6.93 6.16 -7.03
N LEU A 490 8.10 5.61 -6.66
CA LEU A 490 9.00 4.94 -7.58
C LEU A 490 8.39 3.65 -8.14
N THR A 491 8.70 3.35 -9.40
CA THR A 491 8.38 2.07 -10.04
C THR A 491 9.71 1.39 -10.40
N LEU A 492 9.96 0.20 -9.84
CA LEU A 492 11.22 -0.52 -9.95
C LEU A 492 10.97 -1.99 -10.33
N THR A 493 10.11 -2.20 -11.33
CA THR A 493 9.61 -3.52 -11.74
C THR A 493 10.65 -4.41 -12.42
N ARG A 494 11.82 -3.89 -12.76
CA ARG A 494 12.95 -4.72 -13.19
C ARG A 494 13.45 -5.62 -12.06
N ALA A 495 13.35 -5.17 -10.80
CA ALA A 495 13.77 -5.97 -9.64
C ALA A 495 12.79 -7.14 -9.37
N ALA A 496 13.35 -8.33 -9.15
CA ALA A 496 12.63 -9.51 -8.68
C ALA A 496 12.96 -9.82 -7.22
N ASP A 497 14.05 -9.29 -6.69
CA ASP A 497 14.51 -9.52 -5.33
C ASP A 497 14.59 -8.21 -4.56
N VAL A 498 14.09 -8.25 -3.33
CA VAL A 498 14.05 -7.11 -2.41
C VAL A 498 14.62 -7.57 -1.06
N ILE A 499 15.63 -6.90 -0.59
CA ILE A 499 16.24 -7.16 0.72
C ILE A 499 15.96 -5.96 1.63
N HIS A 500 15.28 -6.19 2.75
CA HIS A 500 15.24 -5.24 3.86
C HIS A 500 16.41 -5.54 4.78
N PHE A 501 17.45 -4.72 4.70
CA PHE A 501 18.69 -4.91 5.46
C PHE A 501 18.49 -4.64 6.96
N ASP A 502 17.62 -3.71 7.30
CA ASP A 502 17.23 -3.42 8.69
C ASP A 502 15.71 -3.30 8.86
N ARG A 503 15.20 -3.69 10.01
CA ARG A 503 13.77 -3.64 10.36
C ARG A 503 13.28 -2.21 10.58
N TRP A 504 12.11 -1.89 10.06
CA TRP A 504 11.40 -0.65 10.39
C TRP A 504 10.38 -0.89 11.49
N TRP A 505 10.09 0.13 12.30
CA TRP A 505 9.08 0.04 13.35
C TRP A 505 7.66 -0.16 12.82
N ASN A 506 7.33 0.44 11.69
CA ASN A 506 6.04 0.31 11.04
C ASN A 506 6.13 -0.65 9.84
N PRO A 507 5.50 -1.84 9.91
CA PRO A 507 5.53 -2.83 8.82
C PRO A 507 4.92 -2.30 7.51
N ALA A 508 4.00 -1.33 7.56
CA ALA A 508 3.44 -0.71 6.37
C ALA A 508 4.50 0.01 5.52
N VAL A 509 5.54 0.57 6.14
CA VAL A 509 6.66 1.21 5.42
C VAL A 509 7.53 0.18 4.70
N GLU A 510 7.80 -0.98 5.31
CA GLU A 510 8.51 -2.10 4.66
C GLU A 510 7.68 -2.65 3.48
N ALA A 511 6.39 -2.87 3.70
CA ALA A 511 5.47 -3.32 2.65
C ALA A 511 5.42 -2.31 1.49
N GLN A 512 5.32 -1.01 1.79
CA GLN A 512 5.33 0.07 0.81
C GLN A 512 6.62 0.10 -0.02
N ALA A 513 7.77 -0.13 0.61
CA ALA A 513 9.05 -0.20 -0.09
C ALA A 513 9.12 -1.41 -1.03
N SER A 514 8.74 -2.59 -0.57
CA SER A 514 8.68 -3.81 -1.39
C SER A 514 7.72 -3.68 -2.57
N ASP A 515 6.63 -2.95 -2.40
CA ASP A 515 5.65 -2.70 -3.45
C ASP A 515 6.16 -1.80 -4.59
N ARG A 516 7.39 -1.29 -4.51
CA ARG A 516 8.08 -0.63 -5.64
C ARG A 516 8.48 -1.63 -6.72
N ALA A 517 8.83 -2.86 -6.32
CA ALA A 517 9.13 -3.97 -7.22
C ALA A 517 7.85 -4.72 -7.63
N HIS A 518 6.93 -4.94 -6.69
CA HIS A 518 5.69 -5.69 -6.92
C HIS A 518 4.55 -4.77 -7.38
N ARG A 519 4.65 -4.28 -8.60
CA ARG A 519 3.68 -3.39 -9.25
C ARG A 519 3.23 -3.93 -10.60
N ILE A 520 2.19 -3.32 -11.16
CA ILE A 520 1.76 -3.54 -12.53
C ILE A 520 2.95 -3.34 -13.47
N GLY A 521 3.22 -4.31 -14.33
CA GLY A 521 4.41 -4.39 -15.18
C GLY A 521 5.46 -5.36 -14.67
N GLN A 522 5.31 -5.90 -13.47
CA GLN A 522 6.14 -7.01 -12.98
C GLN A 522 5.76 -8.31 -13.69
N THR A 523 6.75 -9.02 -14.20
CA THR A 523 6.57 -10.29 -14.92
C THR A 523 7.17 -11.49 -14.19
N ARG A 524 7.93 -11.25 -13.11
CA ARG A 524 8.61 -12.28 -12.31
C ARG A 524 8.06 -12.31 -10.89
N THR A 525 8.08 -13.48 -10.25
CA THR A 525 7.84 -13.58 -8.80
C THR A 525 8.78 -12.65 -8.05
N VAL A 526 8.24 -11.87 -7.12
CA VAL A 526 9.03 -10.97 -6.28
C VAL A 526 9.31 -11.63 -4.95
N THR A 527 10.58 -11.88 -4.67
CA THR A 527 11.04 -12.37 -3.37
C THR A 527 11.42 -11.19 -2.48
N VAL A 528 10.82 -11.13 -1.31
CA VAL A 528 11.12 -10.11 -0.29
C VAL A 528 11.78 -10.79 0.90
N THR A 529 13.04 -10.49 1.12
CA THR A 529 13.81 -11.02 2.23
C THR A 529 14.04 -9.93 3.27
N THR A 530 13.67 -10.18 4.51
CA THR A 530 13.91 -9.26 5.62
C THR A 530 14.95 -9.88 6.56
N LEU A 531 16.03 -9.14 6.83
CA LEU A 531 17.07 -9.58 7.73
C LEU A 531 16.80 -9.10 9.15
N THR A 532 16.87 -10.00 10.11
CA THR A 532 16.59 -9.70 11.52
C THR A 532 17.70 -10.26 12.40
N SER A 533 18.38 -9.40 13.15
CA SER A 533 19.38 -9.82 14.12
C SER A 533 18.71 -10.48 15.33
N THR A 534 19.09 -11.73 15.64
CA THR A 534 18.58 -12.47 16.80
C THR A 534 19.02 -11.83 18.10
N THR A 535 18.33 -12.14 19.19
CA THR A 535 18.62 -11.65 20.56
C THR A 535 18.72 -10.14 20.71
N SER A 536 18.25 -9.37 19.75
CA SER A 536 18.39 -7.91 19.69
C SER A 536 17.03 -7.18 19.69
N VAL A 537 17.09 -5.86 19.68
CA VAL A 537 15.90 -5.00 19.51
C VAL A 537 15.16 -5.29 18.21
N GLU A 538 15.83 -5.78 17.16
CA GLU A 538 15.17 -6.10 15.89
C GLU A 538 14.26 -7.34 15.99
N GLU A 539 14.67 -8.34 16.78
CA GLU A 539 13.81 -9.49 17.06
C GLU A 539 12.54 -9.05 17.84
N HIS A 540 12.67 -8.06 18.72
CA HIS A 540 11.50 -7.47 19.38
C HIS A 540 10.57 -6.78 18.37
N ILE A 541 11.13 -6.03 17.42
CA ILE A 541 10.34 -5.39 16.34
C ILE A 541 9.65 -6.46 15.49
N ALA A 542 10.34 -7.53 15.11
CA ALA A 542 9.76 -8.64 14.34
C ALA A 542 8.57 -9.26 15.07
N ARG A 543 8.72 -9.60 16.37
CA ARG A 543 7.62 -10.12 17.20
C ARG A 543 6.45 -9.15 17.34
N MET A 544 6.72 -7.85 17.37
CA MET A 544 5.64 -6.84 17.34
C MET A 544 4.88 -6.86 16.01
N HIS A 545 5.58 -7.02 14.89
CA HIS A 545 4.96 -7.13 13.57
C HIS A 545 4.04 -8.34 13.48
N ASP A 546 4.46 -9.51 13.97
CA ASP A 546 3.66 -10.74 13.98
C ASP A 546 2.37 -10.58 14.81
N ARG A 547 2.49 -9.94 15.97
CA ARG A 547 1.31 -9.64 16.82
C ARG A 547 0.37 -8.62 16.19
N LYS A 548 0.89 -7.64 15.45
CA LYS A 548 0.08 -6.64 14.74
C LYS A 548 -0.67 -7.24 13.55
N SER A 549 -0.13 -8.24 12.87
CA SER A 549 -0.85 -8.96 11.81
C SER A 549 -2.08 -9.69 12.35
N ALA A 550 -2.08 -10.07 13.65
CA ALA A 550 -3.19 -10.71 14.34
C ALA A 550 -4.18 -9.73 15.00
N LEU A 551 -3.74 -8.49 15.27
CA LEU A 551 -4.53 -7.43 15.93
C LEU A 551 -4.28 -6.11 15.20
N SER A 552 -5.15 -5.75 14.28
CA SER A 552 -5.03 -4.56 13.41
C SER A 552 -4.97 -3.19 14.10
N ASP A 553 -4.72 -3.12 15.41
CA ASP A 553 -4.99 -1.92 16.23
C ASP A 553 -3.81 -1.29 16.98
N LEU A 554 -2.54 -1.69 16.75
CA LEU A 554 -1.42 -1.13 17.51
C LEU A 554 -0.31 -0.57 16.61
N ASP A 555 -0.36 0.71 16.39
CA ASP A 555 0.60 1.81 16.52
C ASP A 555 1.64 2.16 15.46
N SER A 556 1.44 3.40 14.93
CA SER A 556 2.52 4.34 14.52
C SER A 556 3.33 4.86 15.74
N ALA A 557 3.05 4.40 16.95
CA ALA A 557 3.64 4.82 18.20
C ALA A 557 4.91 4.04 18.59
N GLY A 558 5.51 3.21 17.70
CA GLY A 558 6.58 2.31 18.10
C GLY A 558 7.66 2.94 19.00
N ILE A 559 8.32 4.01 18.56
CA ILE A 559 9.34 4.71 19.36
C ILE A 559 8.69 5.54 20.49
N ALA A 560 7.59 6.23 20.22
CA ALA A 560 6.89 7.03 21.22
C ALA A 560 6.21 6.15 22.29
N ALA A 561 5.80 4.92 21.94
CA ALA A 561 5.31 3.95 22.90
C ALA A 561 6.42 3.45 23.81
N LEU A 562 7.60 3.13 23.26
CA LEU A 562 8.77 2.73 24.04
C LEU A 562 9.22 3.84 25.01
N ALA A 563 9.19 5.10 24.58
CA ALA A 563 9.53 6.23 25.45
C ALA A 563 8.54 6.47 26.61
N ARG A 564 7.35 5.84 26.57
CA ARG A 564 6.34 5.90 27.65
C ARG A 564 6.47 4.77 28.67
N LEU A 565 7.21 3.72 28.34
CA LEU A 565 7.50 2.62 29.26
C LEU A 565 8.35 3.13 30.42
N ASP A 566 8.27 2.48 31.57
CA ASP A 566 9.25 2.71 32.64
C ASP A 566 10.64 2.16 32.23
N ASP A 567 11.66 2.50 33.02
CA ASP A 567 13.05 2.13 32.69
C ASP A 567 13.24 0.61 32.71
N ASP A 568 12.62 -0.10 33.62
CA ASP A 568 12.75 -1.56 33.75
C ASP A 568 12.13 -2.26 32.54
N GLN A 569 10.94 -1.85 32.12
CA GLN A 569 10.26 -2.37 30.92
C GLN A 569 11.06 -2.07 29.65
N LEU A 570 11.61 -0.86 29.54
CA LEU A 570 12.40 -0.46 28.40
C LEU A 570 13.70 -1.28 28.32
N VAL A 571 14.40 -1.45 29.43
CA VAL A 571 15.62 -2.25 29.54
C VAL A 571 15.33 -3.72 29.23
N GLU A 572 14.20 -4.27 29.70
CA GLU A 572 13.80 -5.65 29.37
C GLU A 572 13.62 -5.86 27.86
N ILE A 573 13.10 -4.87 27.17
CA ILE A 573 12.91 -4.90 25.70
C ILE A 573 14.24 -4.78 24.97
N LEU A 574 15.14 -3.91 25.43
CA LEU A 574 16.41 -3.62 24.77
C LEU A 574 17.50 -4.65 25.09
N ARG A 575 17.40 -5.32 26.23
CA ARG A 575 18.38 -6.31 26.67
C ARG A 575 18.36 -7.56 25.78
N ARG A 576 19.54 -8.03 25.41
CA ARG A 576 19.66 -9.29 24.65
C ARG A 576 19.10 -10.47 25.46
N ARG A 577 18.18 -11.21 24.86
CA ARG A 577 17.66 -12.45 25.43
C ARG A 577 18.45 -13.62 24.87
N ARG A 578 19.04 -14.45 25.71
CA ARG A 578 19.64 -15.71 25.26
C ARG A 578 18.55 -16.52 24.55
N SER A 579 18.78 -16.86 23.28
CA SER A 579 17.82 -17.54 22.41
C SER A 579 17.34 -18.85 23.04
N CYS A 580 16.04 -18.95 23.33
CA CYS A 580 15.37 -20.23 23.65
C CYS A 580 15.24 -21.16 22.43
N ILE A 581 15.64 -20.73 21.25
CA ILE A 581 15.54 -21.53 20.00
C ILE A 581 16.65 -22.61 19.97
N ALA A 582 17.80 -22.38 20.58
CA ALA A 582 18.85 -23.39 20.70
C ALA A 582 18.44 -24.61 21.54
N GLN A 583 17.45 -24.48 22.44
CA GLN A 583 16.95 -25.62 23.23
C GLN A 583 15.94 -26.51 22.48
N ARG A 584 15.24 -25.99 21.47
CA ARG A 584 14.27 -26.79 20.70
C ARG A 584 14.89 -27.65 19.59
N PHE A 585 16.06 -27.31 19.11
CA PHE A 585 16.78 -28.10 18.09
C PHE A 585 17.97 -28.90 18.65
N GLY A 586 18.36 -28.66 19.92
CA GLY A 586 19.48 -29.35 20.57
C GLY A 586 19.15 -30.69 21.24
N GLU A 587 17.87 -30.97 21.51
CA GLU A 587 17.46 -32.23 22.20
C GLU A 587 17.00 -33.33 21.22
N GLY A 588 16.93 -33.07 19.91
CA GLY A 588 16.51 -34.07 18.93
C GLY A 588 17.62 -34.92 18.31
N TRP A 589 18.90 -34.68 18.63
CA TRP A 589 20.04 -35.36 17.97
C TRP A 589 21.05 -36.04 18.91
N ARG A 590 20.68 -36.36 20.14
CA ARG A 590 21.46 -37.20 21.02
C ARG A 590 20.65 -38.35 21.60
N SER A 591 20.36 -39.36 20.80
CA SER A 591 20.19 -40.73 21.26
C SER A 591 19.96 -41.66 20.09
N GLY A 592 21.00 -42.07 19.47
CA GLY A 592 21.04 -43.13 18.48
C GLY A 592 22.39 -43.82 18.60
N ASP A 593 22.75 -44.26 19.83
CA ASP A 593 23.87 -45.15 19.99
C ASP A 593 23.45 -46.59 19.72
N GLY A 594 24.21 -47.21 18.87
CA GLY A 594 23.95 -48.53 18.35
C GLY A 594 23.92 -49.65 19.42
N ARG A 595 23.13 -50.64 19.11
CA ARG A 595 23.46 -52.04 19.37
C ARG A 595 22.96 -52.87 18.20
N ALA A 596 23.91 -53.41 17.50
CA ALA A 596 23.72 -54.58 16.65
C ALA A 596 23.34 -55.79 17.53
N ASN A 597 22.34 -56.51 17.09
CA ASN A 597 22.32 -57.96 17.02
C ASN A 597 21.27 -58.40 16.02
#